data_07eea65c1eb6e8c3870e27803f2f6184
#
_entry.id   07eea65c1eb6e8c3870e27803f2f6184
#
_cell.length_a   1.000
_cell.length_b   1.000
_cell.length_c   1.000
_cell.angle_alpha   90.00
_cell.angle_beta   90.00
_cell.angle_gamma   90.00
#
_symmetry.space_group_name_H-M   'P 1'
#
loop_
_entity.id
_entity.type
_entity.pdbx_description
1 polymer ?
#
loop_
_entity_poly.entity_id
_entity_poly.type
_entity_poly.pdbx_seq_one_letter_code
_entity_poly.pdbx_strand_id
1 'polypeptide(L)'
;MATLKDRLVDPAGWSDLVMGNWAVARAMIDSGTRVVTSYPGSPTPEIASALELVPEEKRSYRFDFAANEKVALEVAAGAALNGHPAAVFFKSVGLNVAADSLIQLPLLHLAGGLVVILGDDPGANSSQNEQDNRVFARMAYLPMFEPATPQEAYDLYREAAALARKLAMPVLLRLTTHVCHARELVTVQPCASAPPDWTPRFDPTTHGPYVPITRSVFPMKRRALERLESVREVAESAGCNRVLAPNGAAPVAGKRLGIVSSALPAMAALEVLHDGGQPVEILKLGLSHPLPRKKIAEFLASHDEVLVLEELDRVMETEIKSLAWDSGSKAVLRARTDREELMGELGPQRVRALLARTWPEAFSPGPPTAAPAGEPDAVPRLPQMCPGCGHRSAFHAVKAALEKDSITVADIGCHTLGFQAPYEIGQVLLCMGHGVSTASGLSIGNPARKVVAFIGDSTLMHAGLPGILDAAAHDRDIVLVVLDNGTTAMTGHQKRLGSGEDGGAKVPLKPLFEALGVKFLRECDAYAQAQLTAHVKEAMAHPGFAVVVARHPCMLKLTRDQKRKNPAYQTRPVAIDQGRCDQRHTCVAEFGCPSFVRGADGSVTVHPDLCIGDGSCLQTCPVEAIVRPQRPGGAS
;
A
#
# COMPACT_ATOMS: atom_id res chain seq x y z
N MET A 1 31.28 12.01 1.16
CA MET A 1 29.90 12.48 1.02
C MET A 1 29.08 11.90 2.16
N ALA A 2 28.26 12.71 2.83
CA ALA A 2 27.33 12.19 3.85
C ALA A 2 26.36 11.18 3.20
N THR A 3 26.13 10.08 3.87
CA THR A 3 25.17 9.08 3.38
C THR A 3 23.74 9.61 3.59
N LEU A 4 22.77 9.06 2.86
CA LEU A 4 21.35 9.42 3.05
C LEU A 4 20.89 9.19 4.51
N LYS A 5 21.46 8.18 5.19
CA LYS A 5 21.25 7.91 6.60
C LYS A 5 21.71 9.09 7.50
N ASP A 6 22.86 9.70 7.18
CA ASP A 6 23.36 10.84 7.96
C ASP A 6 22.46 12.07 7.73
N ARG A 7 21.96 12.24 6.50
CA ARG A 7 21.03 13.33 6.12
C ARG A 7 19.72 13.32 6.89
N LEU A 8 19.18 12.15 7.24
CA LEU A 8 17.92 12.06 7.98
C LEU A 8 17.95 12.71 9.36
N VAL A 9 19.14 12.77 9.99
CA VAL A 9 19.31 13.33 11.35
C VAL A 9 20.24 14.54 11.38
N ASP A 10 20.68 15.04 10.22
CA ASP A 10 21.54 16.22 10.12
C ASP A 10 20.74 17.47 10.54
N PRO A 11 21.15 18.18 11.60
CA PRO A 11 20.47 19.40 12.04
C PRO A 11 20.70 20.60 11.11
N ALA A 12 21.73 20.54 10.26
CA ALA A 12 21.96 21.55 9.23
C ALA A 12 20.98 21.37 8.06
N GLY A 13 20.57 22.46 7.45
CA GLY A 13 19.82 22.39 6.22
C GLY A 13 20.68 21.81 5.08
N TRP A 14 20.04 21.17 4.13
CA TRP A 14 20.70 20.58 2.97
C TRP A 14 19.77 20.53 1.76
N SER A 15 20.31 20.39 0.56
CA SER A 15 19.59 20.08 -0.67
C SER A 15 20.18 18.82 -1.30
N ASP A 16 19.34 17.85 -1.63
CA ASP A 16 19.79 16.60 -2.24
C ASP A 16 18.64 15.98 -3.07
N LEU A 17 18.99 15.04 -3.96
CA LEU A 17 18.02 14.28 -4.75
C LEU A 17 17.36 13.21 -3.89
N VAL A 18 16.11 13.44 -3.49
CA VAL A 18 15.41 12.62 -2.50
C VAL A 18 14.09 12.09 -3.03
N MET A 19 13.76 10.87 -2.66
CA MET A 19 12.45 10.25 -2.90
C MET A 19 11.38 10.83 -1.96
N GLY A 20 10.14 10.95 -2.44
CA GLY A 20 9.04 11.50 -1.64
C GLY A 20 8.83 10.81 -0.28
N ASN A 21 8.87 9.47 -0.23
CA ASN A 21 8.79 8.74 1.03
C ASN A 21 9.89 9.11 2.04
N TRP A 22 11.12 9.37 1.57
CA TRP A 22 12.23 9.81 2.41
C TRP A 22 12.08 11.27 2.85
N ALA A 23 11.53 12.11 1.98
CA ALA A 23 11.22 13.50 2.31
C ALA A 23 10.19 13.57 3.46
N VAL A 24 9.15 12.72 3.43
CA VAL A 24 8.19 12.60 4.53
C VAL A 24 8.84 12.11 5.82
N ALA A 25 9.69 11.06 5.76
CA ALA A 25 10.39 10.57 6.95
C ALA A 25 11.26 11.66 7.59
N ARG A 26 11.96 12.46 6.78
CA ARG A 26 12.71 13.62 7.25
C ARG A 26 11.79 14.68 7.87
N ALA A 27 10.66 15.00 7.21
CA ALA A 27 9.70 15.96 7.72
C ALA A 27 9.09 15.54 9.07
N MET A 28 8.88 14.24 9.31
CA MET A 28 8.47 13.70 10.62
C MET A 28 9.49 14.05 11.71
N ILE A 29 10.78 13.84 11.44
CA ILE A 29 11.87 14.13 12.38
C ILE A 29 11.92 15.64 12.67
N ASP A 30 11.89 16.47 11.63
CA ASP A 30 11.96 17.92 11.75
C ASP A 30 10.73 18.53 12.45
N SER A 31 9.57 17.89 12.31
CA SER A 31 8.34 18.31 13.01
C SER A 31 8.27 17.85 14.46
N GLY A 32 9.28 17.11 14.94
CA GLY A 32 9.29 16.59 16.30
C GLY A 32 8.26 15.52 16.56
N THR A 33 7.88 14.74 15.54
CA THR A 33 7.01 13.56 15.72
C THR A 33 7.70 12.57 16.67
N ARG A 34 6.95 12.08 17.66
CA ARG A 34 7.49 11.21 18.73
C ARG A 34 7.08 9.75 18.59
N VAL A 35 5.88 9.51 18.16
CA VAL A 35 5.38 8.15 17.96
C VAL A 35 4.94 8.00 16.51
N VAL A 36 5.50 7.02 15.84
CA VAL A 36 5.17 6.65 14.46
C VAL A 36 4.76 5.19 14.45
N THR A 37 3.63 4.89 13.86
CA THR A 37 3.14 3.52 13.70
C THR A 37 2.75 3.25 12.25
N SER A 38 2.77 2.00 11.86
CA SER A 38 2.41 1.61 10.49
C SER A 38 1.93 0.17 10.41
N TYR A 39 1.29 -0.15 9.30
CA TYR A 39 1.20 -1.51 8.77
C TYR A 39 1.79 -1.54 7.35
N PRO A 40 2.59 -2.55 6.99
CA PRO A 40 3.31 -2.58 5.72
C PRO A 40 2.38 -2.60 4.50
N GLY A 41 2.54 -1.64 3.58
CA GLY A 41 1.73 -1.55 2.37
C GLY A 41 2.34 -0.57 1.35
N SER A 42 2.49 -1.00 0.07
CA SER A 42 2.91 -0.09 -1.00
C SER A 42 1.81 0.93 -1.29
N PRO A 43 2.15 2.22 -1.53
CA PRO A 43 3.48 2.73 -1.91
C PRO A 43 4.32 3.34 -0.75
N THR A 44 4.03 3.09 0.51
CA THR A 44 4.69 3.76 1.66
C THR A 44 5.84 2.99 2.37
N PRO A 45 6.33 1.80 1.93
CA PRO A 45 7.30 1.03 2.71
C PRO A 45 8.63 1.74 2.95
N GLU A 46 9.04 2.64 2.04
CA GLU A 46 10.32 3.34 2.14
C GLU A 46 10.32 4.38 3.26
N ILE A 47 9.14 4.86 3.73
CA ILE A 47 9.03 5.68 4.96
C ILE A 47 9.56 4.86 6.15
N ALA A 48 9.07 3.62 6.31
CA ALA A 48 9.53 2.71 7.36
C ALA A 48 11.04 2.44 7.23
N SER A 49 11.49 2.11 6.00
CA SER A 49 12.91 1.83 5.74
C SER A 49 13.80 3.02 6.11
N ALA A 50 13.37 4.25 5.83
CA ALA A 50 14.09 5.47 6.20
C ALA A 50 14.17 5.63 7.73
N LEU A 51 13.06 5.45 8.42
CA LEU A 51 13.01 5.55 9.88
C LEU A 51 13.86 4.47 10.57
N GLU A 52 13.83 3.23 10.07
CA GLU A 52 14.64 2.13 10.60
C GLU A 52 16.14 2.30 10.38
N LEU A 53 16.57 3.03 9.32
CA LEU A 53 17.99 3.32 9.06
C LEU A 53 18.61 4.25 10.07
N VAL A 54 17.85 5.09 10.75
CA VAL A 54 18.36 5.94 11.83
C VAL A 54 18.77 5.06 13.01
N PRO A 55 20.03 5.14 13.52
CA PRO A 55 20.46 4.39 14.69
C PRO A 55 19.57 4.68 15.90
N GLU A 56 19.26 3.67 16.68
CA GLU A 56 18.30 3.77 17.79
C GLU A 56 18.69 4.87 18.79
N GLU A 57 19.97 5.01 19.11
CA GLU A 57 20.50 6.04 19.99
C GLU A 57 20.40 7.48 19.46
N LYS A 58 20.13 7.64 18.15
CA LYS A 58 19.91 8.94 17.49
C LYS A 58 18.44 9.23 17.21
N ARG A 59 17.55 8.29 17.51
CA ARG A 59 16.12 8.47 17.25
C ARG A 59 15.48 9.38 18.29
N SER A 60 14.84 10.44 17.81
CA SER A 60 13.96 11.28 18.64
C SER A 60 12.52 10.76 18.68
N TYR A 61 12.26 9.57 18.14
CA TYR A 61 10.94 8.97 17.97
C TYR A 61 10.98 7.47 18.25
N ARG A 62 9.81 6.90 18.53
CA ARG A 62 9.53 5.47 18.47
C ARG A 62 8.85 5.13 17.16
N PHE A 63 9.25 4.05 16.50
CA PHE A 63 8.63 3.50 15.33
C PHE A 63 8.35 2.01 15.51
N ASP A 64 7.08 1.62 15.32
CA ASP A 64 6.64 0.23 15.44
C ASP A 64 5.66 -0.14 14.33
N PHE A 65 5.78 -1.35 13.81
CA PHE A 65 4.71 -1.96 13.02
C PHE A 65 3.64 -2.56 13.95
N ALA A 66 2.38 -2.29 13.64
CA ALA A 66 1.25 -2.86 14.36
C ALA A 66 0.71 -4.13 13.69
N ALA A 67 -0.28 -4.76 14.32
CA ALA A 67 -0.92 -5.96 13.79
C ALA A 67 -1.72 -5.69 12.51
N ASN A 68 -2.37 -4.52 12.45
CA ASN A 68 -3.09 -4.00 11.28
C ASN A 68 -3.21 -2.47 11.38
N GLU A 69 -3.82 -1.87 10.37
CA GLU A 69 -3.95 -0.41 10.25
C GLU A 69 -4.85 0.18 11.33
N LYS A 70 -5.88 -0.54 11.78
CA LYS A 70 -6.74 -0.11 12.91
C LYS A 70 -5.90 0.02 14.17
N VAL A 71 -5.13 -1.00 14.52
CA VAL A 71 -4.26 -0.99 15.70
C VAL A 71 -3.17 0.07 15.56
N ALA A 72 -2.57 0.22 14.36
CA ALA A 72 -1.59 1.27 14.10
C ALA A 72 -2.16 2.66 14.39
N LEU A 73 -3.35 2.96 13.85
CA LEU A 73 -4.02 4.24 14.07
C LEU A 73 -4.34 4.47 15.56
N GLU A 74 -4.84 3.45 16.25
CA GLU A 74 -5.23 3.54 17.67
C GLU A 74 -4.03 3.77 18.60
N VAL A 75 -2.89 3.12 18.33
CA VAL A 75 -1.65 3.33 19.10
C VAL A 75 -1.13 4.77 18.90
N ALA A 76 -1.09 5.25 17.65
CA ALA A 76 -0.71 6.64 17.36
C ALA A 76 -1.69 7.64 18.00
N ALA A 77 -2.99 7.36 17.95
CA ALA A 77 -4.01 8.19 18.59
C ALA A 77 -3.86 8.23 20.11
N GLY A 78 -3.56 7.09 20.75
CA GLY A 78 -3.28 7.02 22.19
C GLY A 78 -2.09 7.90 22.59
N ALA A 79 -1.01 7.90 21.78
CA ALA A 79 0.13 8.79 21.99
C ALA A 79 -0.27 10.27 21.82
N ALA A 80 -1.07 10.59 20.80
CA ALA A 80 -1.56 11.93 20.56
C ALA A 80 -2.51 12.44 21.67
N LEU A 81 -3.37 11.58 22.21
CA LEU A 81 -4.18 11.86 23.39
C LEU A 81 -3.32 12.20 24.61
N ASN A 82 -2.19 11.51 24.76
CA ASN A 82 -1.22 11.75 25.83
C ASN A 82 -0.32 12.98 25.60
N GLY A 83 -0.58 13.76 24.55
CA GLY A 83 0.14 15.00 24.24
C GLY A 83 1.43 14.82 23.44
N HIS A 84 1.73 13.62 22.96
CA HIS A 84 2.89 13.37 22.12
C HIS A 84 2.53 13.50 20.63
N PRO A 85 3.27 14.32 19.86
CA PRO A 85 3.05 14.40 18.42
C PRO A 85 3.20 13.03 17.78
N ALA A 86 2.18 12.59 17.05
CA ALA A 86 2.14 11.24 16.48
C ALA A 86 1.86 11.25 14.98
N ALA A 87 2.30 10.20 14.31
CA ALA A 87 1.99 9.92 12.92
C ALA A 87 1.68 8.43 12.72
N VAL A 88 0.82 8.16 11.76
CA VAL A 88 0.58 6.81 11.26
C VAL A 88 0.60 6.85 9.74
N PHE A 89 1.15 5.81 9.11
CA PHE A 89 1.12 5.69 7.65
C PHE A 89 0.77 4.27 7.21
N PHE A 90 0.00 4.19 6.14
CA PHE A 90 -0.38 2.92 5.52
C PHE A 90 -0.89 3.14 4.09
N LYS A 91 -1.09 2.03 3.39
CA LYS A 91 -1.58 2.07 2.02
C LYS A 91 -3.08 2.45 1.95
N SER A 92 -3.52 2.85 0.77
CA SER A 92 -4.89 3.23 0.41
C SER A 92 -5.97 2.38 1.09
N VAL A 93 -5.99 1.08 0.80
CA VAL A 93 -7.00 0.15 1.32
C VAL A 93 -6.88 -0.13 2.83
N GLY A 94 -5.75 0.19 3.44
CA GLY A 94 -5.58 0.10 4.89
C GLY A 94 -6.47 1.07 5.65
N LEU A 95 -6.86 2.19 5.01
CA LEU A 95 -7.82 3.12 5.58
C LEU A 95 -9.19 2.46 5.83
N ASN A 96 -9.59 1.51 4.99
CA ASN A 96 -10.84 0.77 5.17
C ASN A 96 -10.83 -0.04 6.47
N VAL A 97 -9.67 -0.61 6.82
CA VAL A 97 -9.48 -1.36 8.09
C VAL A 97 -9.50 -0.41 9.30
N ALA A 98 -8.93 0.79 9.15
CA ALA A 98 -8.84 1.81 10.20
C ALA A 98 -10.07 2.74 10.27
N ALA A 99 -11.03 2.62 9.34
CA ALA A 99 -12.11 3.59 9.14
C ALA A 99 -12.97 3.81 10.38
N ASP A 100 -13.34 2.76 11.10
CA ASP A 100 -14.14 2.86 12.32
C ASP A 100 -13.48 3.78 13.35
N SER A 101 -12.20 3.56 13.62
CA SER A 101 -11.44 4.41 14.55
C SER A 101 -11.23 5.82 13.99
N LEU A 102 -10.91 5.95 12.69
CA LEU A 102 -10.66 7.25 12.05
C LEU A 102 -11.87 8.19 12.20
N ILE A 103 -13.07 7.69 11.97
CA ILE A 103 -14.31 8.48 12.03
C ILE A 103 -14.60 9.00 13.44
N GLN A 104 -14.14 8.29 14.48
CA GLN A 104 -14.33 8.70 15.88
C GLN A 104 -13.31 9.75 16.34
N LEU A 105 -12.08 9.72 15.82
CA LEU A 105 -10.98 10.56 16.31
C LEU A 105 -11.24 12.07 16.26
N PRO A 106 -11.92 12.66 15.24
CA PRO A 106 -12.22 14.09 15.23
C PRO A 106 -13.13 14.55 16.37
N LEU A 107 -13.85 13.66 17.00
CA LEU A 107 -14.67 13.98 18.17
C LEU A 107 -13.83 14.22 19.44
N LEU A 108 -12.62 13.70 19.47
CA LEU A 108 -11.72 13.74 20.62
C LEU A 108 -10.79 14.96 20.55
N HIS A 109 -10.08 15.21 21.66
CA HIS A 109 -9.05 16.23 21.76
C HIS A 109 -7.68 15.55 21.80
N LEU A 110 -6.97 15.54 20.68
CA LEU A 110 -5.65 14.92 20.53
C LEU A 110 -4.56 15.96 20.78
N ALA A 111 -4.24 16.21 22.03
CA ALA A 111 -3.36 17.31 22.46
C ALA A 111 -1.97 17.30 21.76
N GLY A 112 -1.44 16.14 21.41
CA GLY A 112 -0.19 15.99 20.65
C GLY A 112 -0.33 16.27 19.15
N GLY A 113 -1.55 16.21 18.62
CA GLY A 113 -1.82 16.17 17.18
C GLY A 113 -1.45 14.83 16.54
N LEU A 114 -2.13 14.50 15.47
CA LEU A 114 -1.92 13.25 14.72
C LEU A 114 -1.92 13.53 13.22
N VAL A 115 -0.87 13.10 12.52
CA VAL A 115 -0.87 13.09 11.05
C VAL A 115 -1.12 11.67 10.56
N VAL A 116 -2.17 11.49 9.74
CA VAL A 116 -2.49 10.22 9.09
C VAL A 116 -2.05 10.31 7.63
N ILE A 117 -1.03 9.55 7.26
CA ILE A 117 -0.44 9.54 5.93
C ILE A 117 -1.02 8.37 5.15
N LEU A 118 -1.65 8.70 4.04
CA LEU A 118 -2.28 7.73 3.14
C LEU A 118 -1.46 7.61 1.87
N GLY A 119 -1.04 6.40 1.54
CA GLY A 119 -0.44 6.08 0.24
C GLY A 119 -1.52 5.61 -0.72
N ASP A 120 -2.11 6.53 -1.47
CA ASP A 120 -3.10 6.22 -2.49
C ASP A 120 -2.43 5.70 -3.77
N ASP A 121 -3.14 4.85 -4.49
CA ASP A 121 -2.61 4.11 -5.63
C ASP A 121 -3.55 4.25 -6.86
N PRO A 122 -3.67 5.47 -7.45
CA PRO A 122 -4.37 5.65 -8.70
C PRO A 122 -3.78 4.72 -9.78
N GLY A 123 -4.64 3.99 -10.50
CA GLY A 123 -4.22 2.94 -11.43
C GLY A 123 -4.05 1.56 -10.79
N ALA A 124 -4.31 1.42 -9.50
CA ALA A 124 -4.22 0.16 -8.75
C ALA A 124 -2.94 -0.64 -9.02
N ASN A 125 -1.78 0.04 -9.14
CA ASN A 125 -0.49 -0.56 -9.51
C ASN A 125 -0.05 -1.67 -8.54
N SER A 126 -0.40 -1.55 -7.28
CA SER A 126 -0.11 -2.53 -6.22
C SER A 126 -1.31 -2.83 -5.32
N SER A 127 -2.48 -2.32 -5.66
CA SER A 127 -3.70 -2.44 -4.86
C SER A 127 -4.70 -3.38 -5.50
N GLN A 128 -5.53 -4.03 -4.70
CA GLN A 128 -6.59 -4.93 -5.17
C GLN A 128 -7.84 -4.18 -5.66
N ASN A 129 -7.94 -2.89 -5.40
CA ASN A 129 -8.95 -1.99 -5.94
C ASN A 129 -8.36 -0.60 -6.15
N GLU A 130 -9.09 0.24 -6.85
CA GLU A 130 -8.86 1.67 -6.97
C GLU A 130 -9.96 2.40 -6.18
N GLN A 131 -9.57 3.19 -5.17
CA GLN A 131 -10.51 3.95 -4.34
C GLN A 131 -10.01 5.37 -4.11
N ASP A 132 -10.96 6.30 -3.93
CA ASP A 132 -10.68 7.69 -3.62
C ASP A 132 -10.81 7.97 -2.13
N ASN A 133 -9.71 8.05 -1.42
CA ASN A 133 -9.71 8.28 0.02
C ASN A 133 -10.06 9.71 0.44
N ARG A 134 -10.18 10.66 -0.50
CA ARG A 134 -10.66 12.02 -0.22
C ARG A 134 -12.09 12.02 0.34
N VAL A 135 -12.89 11.01 0.00
CA VAL A 135 -14.24 10.81 0.55
C VAL A 135 -14.20 10.60 2.07
N PHE A 136 -13.18 9.91 2.59
CA PHE A 136 -13.02 9.72 4.04
C PHE A 136 -12.73 11.02 4.77
N ALA A 137 -11.98 11.96 4.17
CA ALA A 137 -11.75 13.27 4.76
C ALA A 137 -13.08 14.01 5.02
N ARG A 138 -13.99 13.98 4.04
CA ARG A 138 -15.34 14.59 4.18
C ARG A 138 -16.18 13.87 5.22
N MET A 139 -16.21 12.53 5.17
CA MET A 139 -17.02 11.72 6.09
C MET A 139 -16.58 11.89 7.54
N ALA A 140 -15.27 12.00 7.78
CA ALA A 140 -14.69 12.10 9.10
C ALA A 140 -14.42 13.54 9.57
N TYR A 141 -14.80 14.57 8.80
CA TYR A 141 -14.55 15.99 9.13
C TYR A 141 -13.06 16.30 9.35
N LEU A 142 -12.18 15.76 8.53
CA LEU A 142 -10.73 15.87 8.67
C LEU A 142 -10.12 16.77 7.60
N PRO A 143 -9.20 17.67 7.98
CA PRO A 143 -8.39 18.39 7.01
C PRO A 143 -7.53 17.42 6.20
N MET A 144 -7.29 17.76 4.91
CA MET A 144 -6.45 16.97 4.04
C MET A 144 -5.51 17.81 3.19
N PHE A 145 -4.24 17.46 3.24
CA PHE A 145 -3.20 17.96 2.35
C PHE A 145 -2.88 16.95 1.25
N GLU A 146 -2.63 17.46 0.04
CA GLU A 146 -2.29 16.66 -1.14
C GLU A 146 -1.04 17.24 -1.82
N PRO A 147 0.17 16.81 -1.43
CA PRO A 147 1.39 17.22 -2.11
C PRO A 147 1.44 16.66 -3.53
N ALA A 148 2.07 17.42 -4.43
CA ALA A 148 2.25 17.05 -5.83
C ALA A 148 3.70 16.64 -6.16
N THR A 149 4.65 16.95 -5.28
CA THR A 149 6.09 16.69 -5.46
C THR A 149 6.74 16.24 -4.15
N PRO A 150 7.93 15.62 -4.18
CA PRO A 150 8.71 15.31 -2.98
C PRO A 150 9.01 16.51 -2.08
N GLN A 151 9.28 17.70 -2.65
CA GLN A 151 9.46 18.92 -1.85
C GLN A 151 8.16 19.27 -1.12
N GLU A 152 7.03 19.23 -1.82
CA GLU A 152 5.74 19.48 -1.17
C GLU A 152 5.39 18.40 -0.15
N ALA A 153 5.78 17.15 -0.35
CA ALA A 153 5.59 16.10 0.64
C ALA A 153 6.32 16.42 1.96
N TYR A 154 7.54 16.99 1.89
CA TYR A 154 8.26 17.49 3.05
C TYR A 154 7.57 18.71 3.69
N ASP A 155 7.24 19.73 2.90
CA ASP A 155 6.71 20.98 3.41
C ASP A 155 5.30 20.80 3.99
N LEU A 156 4.40 20.12 3.24
CA LEU A 156 3.00 19.94 3.66
C LEU A 156 2.86 18.96 4.83
N TYR A 157 3.78 17.98 5.00
CA TYR A 157 3.80 17.23 6.25
C TYR A 157 4.04 18.13 7.46
N ARG A 158 4.99 19.07 7.37
CA ARG A 158 5.30 20.01 8.46
C ARG A 158 4.13 20.92 8.77
N GLU A 159 3.45 21.42 7.74
CA GLU A 159 2.22 22.21 7.90
C GLU A 159 1.10 21.37 8.53
N ALA A 160 0.88 20.13 8.06
CA ALA A 160 -0.10 19.21 8.63
C ALA A 160 0.16 18.90 10.10
N ALA A 161 1.41 18.64 10.47
CA ALA A 161 1.80 18.40 11.87
C ALA A 161 1.60 19.63 12.77
N ALA A 162 1.89 20.82 12.28
CA ALA A 162 1.64 22.08 13.00
C ALA A 162 0.14 22.31 13.18
N LEU A 163 -0.65 22.09 12.12
CA LEU A 163 -2.10 22.23 12.14
C LEU A 163 -2.76 21.22 13.08
N ALA A 164 -2.34 19.96 13.03
CA ALA A 164 -2.83 18.90 13.89
C ALA A 164 -2.65 19.23 15.38
N ARG A 165 -1.47 19.73 15.75
CA ARG A 165 -1.20 20.19 17.13
C ARG A 165 -2.02 21.40 17.53
N LYS A 166 -2.09 22.41 16.65
CA LYS A 166 -2.85 23.65 16.91
C LYS A 166 -4.32 23.37 17.19
N LEU A 167 -4.91 22.44 16.45
CA LEU A 167 -6.33 22.14 16.52
C LEU A 167 -6.65 20.91 17.39
N ALA A 168 -5.63 20.22 17.89
CA ALA A 168 -5.76 18.98 18.66
C ALA A 168 -6.66 17.93 17.96
N MET A 169 -6.43 17.70 16.66
CA MET A 169 -7.22 16.80 15.83
C MET A 169 -6.34 16.07 14.80
N PRO A 170 -6.81 14.95 14.22
CA PRO A 170 -6.12 14.33 13.10
C PRO A 170 -6.12 15.23 11.86
N VAL A 171 -5.05 15.14 11.08
CA VAL A 171 -4.93 15.74 9.74
C VAL A 171 -4.46 14.66 8.76
N LEU A 172 -5.10 14.57 7.60
CA LEU A 172 -4.71 13.64 6.54
C LEU A 172 -3.62 14.26 5.66
N LEU A 173 -2.62 13.48 5.31
CA LEU A 173 -1.66 13.76 4.24
C LEU A 173 -1.80 12.66 3.19
N ARG A 174 -2.41 12.97 2.06
CA ARG A 174 -2.62 12.03 0.96
C ARG A 174 -1.46 12.11 -0.02
N LEU A 175 -0.69 11.04 -0.10
CA LEU A 175 0.35 10.84 -1.10
C LEU A 175 -0.18 9.91 -2.20
N THR A 176 0.21 10.12 -3.43
CA THR A 176 -0.02 9.14 -4.50
C THR A 176 1.23 8.30 -4.73
N THR A 177 1.09 7.14 -5.40
CA THR A 177 2.22 6.29 -5.79
C THR A 177 3.30 7.10 -6.51
N HIS A 178 2.90 8.02 -7.39
CA HIS A 178 3.83 8.91 -8.09
C HIS A 178 4.67 9.74 -7.10
N VAL A 179 4.04 10.48 -6.19
CA VAL A 179 4.73 11.33 -5.20
C VAL A 179 5.61 10.53 -4.26
N CYS A 180 5.14 9.35 -3.83
CA CYS A 180 5.92 8.46 -2.97
C CYS A 180 7.27 8.08 -3.58
N HIS A 181 7.30 7.78 -4.89
CA HIS A 181 8.46 7.23 -5.58
C HIS A 181 9.21 8.23 -6.47
N ALA A 182 8.61 9.37 -6.79
CA ALA A 182 9.28 10.45 -7.51
C ALA A 182 10.53 10.92 -6.76
N ARG A 183 11.52 11.38 -7.51
CA ARG A 183 12.75 11.97 -6.97
C ARG A 183 12.94 13.36 -7.53
N GLU A 184 13.21 14.31 -6.64
CA GLU A 184 13.59 15.67 -7.02
C GLU A 184 14.60 16.24 -6.03
N LEU A 185 15.14 17.42 -6.35
CA LEU A 185 16.00 18.16 -5.44
C LEU A 185 15.15 18.72 -4.28
N VAL A 186 15.22 18.08 -3.12
CA VAL A 186 14.50 18.51 -1.91
C VAL A 186 15.43 19.37 -1.07
N THR A 187 14.94 20.56 -0.71
CA THR A 187 15.64 21.49 0.20
C THR A 187 15.02 21.40 1.59
N VAL A 188 15.84 20.95 2.53
CA VAL A 188 15.48 20.80 3.94
C VAL A 188 16.03 22.00 4.73
N GLN A 189 15.19 22.61 5.54
CA GLN A 189 15.60 23.73 6.40
C GLN A 189 16.38 23.24 7.61
N PRO A 190 17.32 24.05 8.17
CA PRO A 190 17.96 23.74 9.42
C PRO A 190 16.93 23.51 10.53
N CYS A 191 17.06 22.39 11.25
CA CYS A 191 16.17 22.05 12.36
C CYS A 191 16.95 21.40 13.49
N ALA A 192 17.00 22.04 14.65
CA ALA A 192 17.53 21.42 15.85
C ALA A 192 16.50 20.46 16.44
N SER A 193 16.76 19.16 16.35
CA SER A 193 15.92 18.17 17.03
C SER A 193 16.09 18.33 18.55
N ALA A 194 15.04 18.73 19.24
CA ALA A 194 15.02 18.69 20.70
C ALA A 194 15.01 17.23 21.18
N PRO A 195 15.68 16.91 22.31
CA PRO A 195 15.55 15.60 22.94
C PRO A 195 14.10 15.22 23.14
N PRO A 196 13.73 13.93 23.06
CA PRO A 196 12.36 13.50 23.29
C PRO A 196 11.91 13.82 24.72
N ASP A 197 10.87 14.62 24.85
CA ASP A 197 10.14 14.82 26.11
C ASP A 197 8.97 13.83 26.16
N TRP A 198 9.03 12.87 27.06
CA TRP A 198 8.04 11.83 27.28
C TRP A 198 7.11 12.15 28.45
N THR A 199 7.06 13.40 28.90
CA THR A 199 6.17 13.81 30.00
C THR A 199 4.71 13.63 29.58
N PRO A 200 3.90 12.83 30.34
CA PRO A 200 2.50 12.63 30.06
C PRO A 200 1.71 13.93 30.20
N ARG A 201 0.81 14.19 29.25
CA ARG A 201 -0.05 15.40 29.23
C ARG A 201 -1.54 15.05 29.11
N PHE A 202 -1.90 13.79 29.38
CA PHE A 202 -3.29 13.38 29.34
C PHE A 202 -4.07 13.96 30.51
N ASP A 203 -5.04 14.81 30.21
CA ASP A 203 -5.91 15.43 31.21
C ASP A 203 -7.39 15.22 30.84
N PRO A 204 -8.06 14.22 31.41
CA PRO A 204 -9.46 13.95 31.12
C PRO A 204 -10.42 15.01 31.71
N THR A 205 -9.95 15.81 32.66
CA THR A 205 -10.80 16.83 33.34
C THR A 205 -10.90 18.11 32.54
N THR A 206 -9.82 18.54 31.89
CA THR A 206 -9.76 19.77 31.08
C THR A 206 -10.24 19.55 29.65
N HIS A 207 -9.89 18.42 29.03
CA HIS A 207 -10.13 18.15 27.61
C HIS A 207 -11.19 17.11 27.32
N GLY A 208 -11.73 16.46 28.35
CA GLY A 208 -12.82 15.48 28.21
C GLY A 208 -14.18 16.13 27.86
N PRO A 209 -15.19 15.31 27.65
CA PRO A 209 -15.13 13.84 27.69
C PRO A 209 -14.43 13.24 26.48
N TYR A 210 -13.76 12.12 26.68
CA TYR A 210 -13.17 11.29 25.60
C TYR A 210 -14.08 10.09 25.23
N VAL A 211 -15.34 10.17 25.62
CA VAL A 211 -16.32 9.09 25.45
C VAL A 211 -17.47 9.61 24.58
N PRO A 212 -17.47 9.35 23.26
CA PRO A 212 -18.50 9.80 22.34
C PRO A 212 -19.75 8.89 22.42
N ILE A 213 -20.55 9.05 23.47
CA ILE A 213 -21.83 8.36 23.65
C ILE A 213 -22.98 9.35 23.75
N THR A 214 -24.17 8.94 23.28
CA THR A 214 -25.47 9.65 23.42
C THR A 214 -25.38 11.15 23.78
N ARG A 215 -25.26 11.46 25.08
CA ARG A 215 -25.28 12.82 25.61
C ARG A 215 -24.06 13.68 25.22
N SER A 216 -22.89 13.06 25.07
CA SER A 216 -21.64 13.77 24.77
C SER A 216 -21.35 13.90 23.27
N VAL A 217 -21.93 13.04 22.42
CA VAL A 217 -21.60 13.03 20.99
C VAL A 217 -21.93 14.32 20.25
N PHE A 218 -23.08 14.94 20.55
CA PHE A 218 -23.48 16.20 19.87
C PHE A 218 -22.56 17.38 20.17
N PRO A 219 -22.22 17.69 21.44
CA PRO A 219 -21.21 18.70 21.74
C PRO A 219 -19.85 18.39 21.12
N MET A 220 -19.41 17.13 21.09
CA MET A 220 -18.14 16.72 20.49
C MET A 220 -18.17 16.92 18.98
N LYS A 221 -19.25 16.52 18.30
CA LYS A 221 -19.44 16.75 16.86
C LYS A 221 -19.46 18.24 16.51
N ARG A 222 -20.13 19.07 17.31
CA ARG A 222 -20.12 20.52 17.10
C ARG A 222 -18.70 21.07 17.13
N ARG A 223 -17.90 20.72 18.12
CA ARG A 223 -16.49 21.10 18.19
C ARG A 223 -15.66 20.62 16.99
N ALA A 224 -15.94 19.39 16.49
CA ALA A 224 -15.28 18.89 15.28
C ALA A 224 -15.60 19.74 14.04
N LEU A 225 -16.86 20.12 13.87
CA LEU A 225 -17.31 21.00 12.78
C LEU A 225 -16.72 22.41 12.90
N GLU A 226 -16.70 22.99 14.11
CA GLU A 226 -16.08 24.30 14.38
C GLU A 226 -14.58 24.30 14.06
N ARG A 227 -13.86 23.24 14.43
CA ARG A 227 -12.44 23.06 14.06
C ARG A 227 -12.25 22.96 12.56
N LEU A 228 -13.09 22.19 11.86
CA LEU A 228 -13.03 22.08 10.40
C LEU A 228 -13.28 23.43 9.72
N GLU A 229 -14.21 24.25 10.24
CA GLU A 229 -14.45 25.60 9.72
C GLU A 229 -13.24 26.51 9.96
N SER A 230 -12.58 26.41 11.13
CA SER A 230 -11.32 27.14 11.38
C SER A 230 -10.22 26.74 10.37
N VAL A 231 -10.19 25.47 9.93
CA VAL A 231 -9.27 25.04 8.87
C VAL A 231 -9.63 25.67 7.53
N ARG A 232 -10.90 25.87 7.23
CA ARG A 232 -11.31 26.57 6.01
C ARG A 232 -10.75 27.99 5.93
N GLU A 233 -10.75 28.71 7.04
CA GLU A 233 -10.11 30.03 7.12
C GLU A 233 -8.59 29.93 6.88
N VAL A 234 -7.93 28.91 7.41
CA VAL A 234 -6.51 28.66 7.12
C VAL A 234 -6.30 28.38 5.64
N ALA A 235 -7.16 27.57 5.01
CA ALA A 235 -7.06 27.22 3.61
C ALA A 235 -7.15 28.43 2.66
N GLU A 236 -7.90 29.48 3.05
CA GLU A 236 -7.99 30.72 2.27
C GLU A 236 -6.66 31.47 2.16
N SER A 237 -5.82 31.41 3.19
CA SER A 237 -4.51 32.09 3.23
C SER A 237 -3.30 31.17 3.07
N ALA A 238 -3.53 29.87 2.99
CA ALA A 238 -2.44 28.89 2.89
C ALA A 238 -1.60 29.12 1.63
N GLY A 239 -0.28 29.18 1.80
CA GLY A 239 0.67 29.38 0.69
C GLY A 239 0.70 28.22 -0.32
N CYS A 240 0.30 27.02 0.11
CA CYS A 240 0.14 25.85 -0.76
C CYS A 240 -1.11 25.95 -1.67
N ASN A 241 -2.07 26.83 -1.37
CA ASN A 241 -3.24 27.12 -2.19
C ASN A 241 -3.00 28.40 -2.98
N ARG A 242 -2.47 28.28 -4.18
CA ARG A 242 -1.96 29.40 -4.98
C ARG A 242 -2.33 29.30 -6.45
N VAL A 243 -2.42 30.46 -7.10
CA VAL A 243 -2.56 30.54 -8.56
C VAL A 243 -1.17 30.41 -9.21
N LEU A 244 -1.07 29.54 -10.20
CA LEU A 244 0.09 29.35 -11.05
C LEU A 244 -0.27 29.83 -12.47
N ALA A 245 0.59 30.64 -13.06
CA ALA A 245 0.40 31.19 -14.40
C ALA A 245 1.74 31.11 -15.17
N PRO A 246 2.13 29.92 -15.66
CA PRO A 246 3.46 29.68 -16.23
C PRO A 246 3.75 30.57 -17.45
N ASN A 247 2.73 30.94 -18.21
CA ASN A 247 2.83 31.77 -19.43
C ASN A 247 2.05 33.09 -19.29
N GLY A 248 1.83 33.54 -18.05
CA GLY A 248 0.96 34.69 -17.76
C GLY A 248 -0.52 34.33 -17.83
N ALA A 249 -1.37 35.36 -17.70
CA ALA A 249 -2.82 35.25 -17.76
C ALA A 249 -3.35 36.13 -18.90
N ALA A 250 -3.90 35.52 -19.93
CA ALA A 250 -4.49 36.22 -21.07
C ALA A 250 -5.67 35.41 -21.66
N PRO A 251 -6.62 36.05 -22.34
CA PRO A 251 -7.67 35.35 -23.05
C PRO A 251 -7.13 34.46 -24.16
N VAL A 252 -7.64 33.22 -24.24
CA VAL A 252 -7.43 32.28 -25.35
C VAL A 252 -8.73 32.20 -26.14
N ALA A 253 -8.69 32.45 -27.41
CA ALA A 253 -9.89 32.55 -28.28
C ALA A 253 -10.99 33.48 -27.69
N GLY A 254 -10.57 34.57 -27.06
CA GLY A 254 -11.49 35.56 -26.46
C GLY A 254 -12.05 35.20 -25.09
N LYS A 255 -11.61 34.09 -24.47
CA LYS A 255 -12.06 33.61 -23.16
C LYS A 255 -10.90 33.50 -22.17
N ARG A 256 -11.12 33.85 -20.92
CA ARG A 256 -10.21 33.51 -19.82
C ARG A 256 -10.49 32.10 -19.33
N LEU A 257 -9.51 31.22 -19.55
CA LEU A 257 -9.58 29.82 -19.17
C LEU A 257 -8.82 29.58 -17.88
N GLY A 258 -9.41 28.80 -16.96
CA GLY A 258 -8.81 28.46 -15.68
C GLY A 258 -8.92 26.96 -15.37
N ILE A 259 -8.01 26.47 -14.55
CA ILE A 259 -8.01 25.08 -14.03
C ILE A 259 -7.99 25.16 -12.51
N VAL A 260 -8.85 24.40 -11.83
CA VAL A 260 -8.72 24.13 -10.39
C VAL A 260 -8.25 22.69 -10.22
N SER A 261 -7.15 22.48 -9.49
CA SER A 261 -6.52 21.16 -9.39
C SER A 261 -5.73 20.96 -8.10
N SER A 262 -5.44 19.72 -7.74
CA SER A 262 -4.56 19.32 -6.62
C SER A 262 -3.60 18.21 -7.07
N ALA A 263 -2.63 17.90 -6.23
CA ALA A 263 -1.71 16.76 -6.40
C ALA A 263 -1.06 16.69 -7.80
N LEU A 264 -0.84 15.46 -8.31
CA LEU A 264 -0.21 15.19 -9.61
C LEU A 264 -0.91 15.87 -10.79
N PRO A 265 -2.25 15.88 -10.93
CA PRO A 265 -2.92 16.55 -12.04
C PRO A 265 -2.57 18.03 -12.18
N ALA A 266 -2.33 18.74 -11.07
CA ALA A 266 -1.92 20.13 -11.10
C ALA A 266 -0.53 20.31 -11.74
N MET A 267 0.40 19.42 -11.43
CA MET A 267 1.76 19.45 -12.01
C MET A 267 1.76 19.00 -13.47
N ALA A 268 0.97 17.99 -13.79
CA ALA A 268 0.79 17.54 -15.17
C ALA A 268 0.18 18.65 -16.07
N ALA A 269 -0.80 19.38 -15.54
CA ALA A 269 -1.35 20.54 -16.23
C ALA A 269 -0.30 21.66 -16.40
N LEU A 270 0.48 21.94 -15.35
CA LEU A 270 1.54 22.94 -15.40
C LEU A 270 2.59 22.62 -16.49
N GLU A 271 3.01 21.36 -16.61
CA GLU A 271 3.92 20.89 -17.66
C GLU A 271 3.31 21.09 -19.04
N VAL A 272 2.05 20.65 -19.24
CA VAL A 272 1.36 20.79 -20.54
C VAL A 272 1.21 22.25 -20.95
N LEU A 273 0.90 23.14 -19.99
CA LEU A 273 0.76 24.57 -20.27
C LEU A 273 2.10 25.21 -20.59
N HIS A 274 3.16 24.86 -19.86
CA HIS A 274 4.51 25.36 -20.10
C HIS A 274 4.98 24.98 -21.51
N ASP A 275 4.85 23.72 -21.89
CA ASP A 275 5.26 23.21 -23.21
C ASP A 275 4.44 23.80 -24.34
N GLY A 276 3.16 24.02 -24.13
CA GLY A 276 2.22 24.55 -25.12
C GLY A 276 2.21 26.08 -25.22
N GLY A 277 2.88 26.79 -24.29
CA GLY A 277 2.88 28.27 -24.25
C GLY A 277 1.52 28.90 -23.96
N GLN A 278 0.53 28.14 -23.47
CA GLN A 278 -0.84 28.63 -23.28
C GLN A 278 -0.97 29.45 -21.99
N PRO A 279 -1.57 30.66 -22.03
CA PRO A 279 -1.71 31.56 -20.89
C PRO A 279 -2.95 31.21 -20.03
N VAL A 280 -3.04 29.97 -19.58
CA VAL A 280 -4.10 29.45 -18.70
C VAL A 280 -3.62 29.44 -17.26
N GLU A 281 -4.47 29.90 -16.34
CA GLU A 281 -4.16 29.91 -14.91
C GLU A 281 -4.60 28.63 -14.24
N ILE A 282 -3.80 28.16 -13.26
CA ILE A 282 -4.12 27.00 -12.42
C ILE A 282 -4.26 27.46 -10.99
N LEU A 283 -5.44 27.33 -10.38
CA LEU A 283 -5.58 27.38 -8.92
C LEU A 283 -5.20 26.01 -8.37
N LYS A 284 -3.96 25.89 -7.89
CA LYS A 284 -3.43 24.69 -7.26
C LYS A 284 -3.79 24.67 -5.78
N LEU A 285 -4.40 23.58 -5.32
CA LEU A 285 -4.78 23.35 -3.93
C LEU A 285 -3.85 22.29 -3.31
N GLY A 286 -3.05 22.71 -2.34
CA GLY A 286 -2.24 21.82 -1.51
C GLY A 286 -2.98 21.39 -0.24
N LEU A 287 -3.77 22.27 0.38
CA LEU A 287 -4.79 21.96 1.38
C LEU A 287 -6.14 21.89 0.67
N SER A 288 -6.52 20.66 0.29
CA SER A 288 -7.64 20.37 -0.61
C SER A 288 -8.97 20.12 0.11
N HIS A 289 -8.95 19.85 1.41
CA HIS A 289 -10.17 19.74 2.23
C HIS A 289 -9.95 20.35 3.61
N PRO A 290 -10.88 21.21 4.09
CA PRO A 290 -12.03 21.79 3.40
C PRO A 290 -11.59 22.79 2.32
N LEU A 291 -12.36 22.90 1.23
CA LEU A 291 -12.03 23.81 0.12
C LEU A 291 -12.02 25.29 0.57
N PRO A 292 -11.05 26.10 0.07
CA PRO A 292 -11.00 27.55 0.28
C PRO A 292 -12.09 28.25 -0.56
N ARG A 293 -13.27 28.40 -0.01
CA ARG A 293 -14.47 28.86 -0.75
C ARG A 293 -14.33 30.23 -1.35
N LYS A 294 -13.75 31.20 -0.61
CA LYS A 294 -13.57 32.57 -1.10
C LYS A 294 -12.59 32.62 -2.26
N LYS A 295 -11.43 31.99 -2.09
CA LYS A 295 -10.39 31.92 -3.12
C LYS A 295 -10.91 31.24 -4.42
N ILE A 296 -11.68 30.17 -4.30
CA ILE A 296 -12.31 29.51 -5.44
C ILE A 296 -13.36 30.40 -6.07
N ALA A 297 -14.23 31.06 -5.29
CA ALA A 297 -15.24 31.98 -5.81
C ALA A 297 -14.61 33.16 -6.57
N GLU A 298 -13.52 33.73 -6.07
CA GLU A 298 -12.74 34.80 -6.71
C GLU A 298 -12.13 34.30 -8.03
N PHE A 299 -11.58 33.07 -8.02
CA PHE A 299 -11.03 32.45 -9.22
C PHE A 299 -12.12 32.21 -10.27
N LEU A 300 -13.29 31.69 -9.88
CA LEU A 300 -14.43 31.51 -10.76
C LEU A 300 -14.94 32.84 -11.33
N ALA A 301 -14.98 33.91 -10.51
CA ALA A 301 -15.43 35.23 -10.97
C ALA A 301 -14.48 35.89 -11.98
N SER A 302 -13.21 35.49 -12.01
CA SER A 302 -12.19 36.03 -12.91
C SER A 302 -12.02 35.25 -14.21
N HIS A 303 -12.74 34.14 -14.41
CA HIS A 303 -12.63 33.27 -15.58
C HIS A 303 -13.98 33.05 -16.26
N ASP A 304 -13.96 32.89 -17.60
CA ASP A 304 -15.16 32.55 -18.37
C ASP A 304 -15.45 31.04 -18.32
N GLU A 305 -14.40 30.24 -18.38
CA GLU A 305 -14.51 28.77 -18.29
C GLU A 305 -13.47 28.21 -17.32
N VAL A 306 -13.89 27.29 -16.46
CA VAL A 306 -13.01 26.64 -15.49
C VAL A 306 -13.17 25.13 -15.55
N LEU A 307 -12.05 24.43 -15.73
CA LEU A 307 -11.99 22.98 -15.63
C LEU A 307 -11.59 22.57 -14.22
N VAL A 308 -12.35 21.68 -13.58
CA VAL A 308 -11.90 20.99 -12.37
C VAL A 308 -11.17 19.73 -12.77
N LEU A 309 -9.86 19.73 -12.55
CA LEU A 309 -8.96 18.65 -12.93
C LEU A 309 -8.48 17.89 -11.67
N GLU A 310 -9.02 16.72 -11.45
CA GLU A 310 -8.70 15.87 -10.30
C GLU A 310 -8.65 14.39 -10.72
N GLU A 311 -7.90 13.56 -10.02
CA GLU A 311 -7.87 12.11 -10.24
C GLU A 311 -9.12 11.44 -9.64
N LEU A 312 -9.43 10.25 -10.13
CA LEU A 312 -10.48 9.36 -9.63
C LEU A 312 -11.87 10.04 -9.56
N ASP A 313 -12.54 9.99 -8.42
CA ASP A 313 -13.89 10.48 -8.25
C ASP A 313 -14.02 12.02 -8.36
N ARG A 314 -15.24 12.50 -8.57
CA ARG A 314 -15.55 13.94 -8.69
C ARG A 314 -15.78 14.57 -7.32
N VAL A 315 -14.77 14.54 -6.46
CA VAL A 315 -14.88 15.01 -5.08
C VAL A 315 -14.85 16.54 -5.02
N MET A 316 -13.81 17.16 -5.58
CA MET A 316 -13.69 18.64 -5.65
C MET A 316 -14.71 19.23 -6.62
N GLU A 317 -14.90 18.60 -7.78
CA GLU A 317 -15.84 19.06 -8.82
C GLU A 317 -17.25 19.24 -8.24
N THR A 318 -17.73 18.25 -7.47
CA THR A 318 -19.06 18.30 -6.86
C THR A 318 -19.20 19.46 -5.89
N GLU A 319 -18.20 19.69 -5.06
CA GLU A 319 -18.21 20.76 -4.07
C GLU A 319 -18.04 22.16 -4.72
N ILE A 320 -17.21 22.28 -5.77
CA ILE A 320 -17.03 23.50 -6.53
C ILE A 320 -18.29 23.87 -7.31
N LYS A 321 -19.01 22.88 -7.88
CA LYS A 321 -20.31 23.13 -8.52
C LYS A 321 -21.35 23.69 -7.55
N SER A 322 -21.41 23.12 -6.34
CA SER A 322 -22.28 23.67 -5.28
C SER A 322 -21.88 25.11 -4.93
N LEU A 323 -20.58 25.35 -4.77
CA LEU A 323 -20.07 26.69 -4.46
C LEU A 323 -20.37 27.71 -5.59
N ALA A 324 -20.21 27.30 -6.86
CA ALA A 324 -20.51 28.15 -8.01
C ALA A 324 -21.99 28.55 -8.04
N TRP A 325 -22.89 27.60 -7.72
CA TRP A 325 -24.31 27.88 -7.58
C TRP A 325 -24.59 28.85 -6.46
N ASP A 326 -24.05 28.61 -5.26
CA ASP A 326 -24.27 29.45 -4.06
C ASP A 326 -23.74 30.89 -4.25
N SER A 327 -22.61 31.03 -4.97
CA SER A 327 -21.99 32.32 -5.26
C SER A 327 -22.57 33.08 -6.46
N GLY A 328 -23.46 32.46 -7.20
CA GLY A 328 -24.01 33.01 -8.45
C GLY A 328 -22.94 33.17 -9.56
N SER A 329 -21.92 32.35 -9.57
CA SER A 329 -20.85 32.38 -10.57
C SER A 329 -21.40 32.21 -11.99
N LYS A 330 -20.83 33.01 -12.93
CA LYS A 330 -21.17 32.92 -14.36
C LYS A 330 -20.15 32.03 -15.15
N ALA A 331 -19.08 31.59 -14.51
CA ALA A 331 -18.10 30.73 -15.14
C ALA A 331 -18.73 29.40 -15.59
N VAL A 332 -18.42 29.00 -16.82
CA VAL A 332 -18.83 27.68 -17.31
C VAL A 332 -17.89 26.64 -16.69
N LEU A 333 -18.43 25.81 -15.81
CA LEU A 333 -17.67 24.72 -15.21
C LEU A 333 -17.58 23.55 -16.21
N ARG A 334 -16.37 23.26 -16.64
CA ARG A 334 -16.03 22.11 -17.45
C ARG A 334 -15.74 20.91 -16.54
N ALA A 335 -16.15 19.73 -16.98
CA ALA A 335 -16.03 18.50 -16.22
C ALA A 335 -15.38 17.40 -17.08
N ARG A 336 -14.79 16.43 -16.41
CA ARG A 336 -14.41 15.17 -17.04
C ARG A 336 -15.69 14.41 -17.41
N THR A 337 -15.83 14.04 -18.65
CA THR A 337 -17.06 13.41 -19.16
C THR A 337 -16.89 11.94 -19.50
N ASP A 338 -15.66 11.52 -19.78
CA ASP A 338 -15.31 10.15 -20.09
C ASP A 338 -15.09 9.34 -18.82
N ARG A 339 -15.56 8.10 -18.78
CA ARG A 339 -15.34 7.17 -17.66
C ARG A 339 -13.88 6.82 -17.49
N GLU A 340 -13.13 6.71 -18.59
CA GLU A 340 -11.68 6.43 -18.55
C GLU A 340 -10.90 7.53 -17.81
N GLU A 341 -11.43 8.76 -17.77
CA GLU A 341 -10.81 9.86 -17.03
C GLU A 341 -11.04 9.81 -15.52
N LEU A 342 -11.95 8.93 -15.07
CA LEU A 342 -12.23 8.68 -13.66
C LEU A 342 -11.40 7.52 -13.10
N MET A 343 -10.47 6.98 -13.88
CA MET A 343 -9.62 5.84 -13.50
C MET A 343 -8.15 6.16 -13.76
N GLY A 344 -7.27 5.69 -12.89
CA GLY A 344 -5.82 5.78 -13.05
C GLY A 344 -5.24 7.17 -12.82
N GLU A 345 -3.92 7.25 -12.91
CA GLU A 345 -3.17 8.51 -12.82
C GLU A 345 -3.47 9.46 -13.99
N LEU A 346 -3.55 10.75 -13.69
CA LEU A 346 -3.64 11.82 -14.69
C LEU A 346 -2.26 12.44 -14.95
N GLY A 347 -1.38 11.68 -15.60
CA GLY A 347 -0.10 12.20 -16.06
C GLY A 347 -0.23 13.15 -17.27
N PRO A 348 0.89 13.79 -17.69
CA PRO A 348 0.89 14.88 -18.69
C PRO A 348 0.21 14.52 -20.02
N GLN A 349 0.40 13.29 -20.52
CA GLN A 349 -0.21 12.85 -21.79
C GLN A 349 -1.74 12.81 -21.71
N ARG A 350 -2.28 12.25 -20.63
CA ARG A 350 -3.73 12.16 -20.41
C ARG A 350 -4.34 13.55 -20.18
N VAL A 351 -3.62 14.39 -19.42
CA VAL A 351 -4.03 15.79 -19.21
C VAL A 351 -4.03 16.56 -20.52
N ARG A 352 -3.01 16.41 -21.38
CA ARG A 352 -2.97 17.04 -22.71
C ARG A 352 -4.17 16.63 -23.58
N ALA A 353 -4.50 15.34 -23.62
CA ALA A 353 -5.65 14.85 -24.38
C ALA A 353 -6.97 15.40 -23.82
N LEU A 354 -7.10 15.47 -22.49
CA LEU A 354 -8.25 16.04 -21.82
C LEU A 354 -8.42 17.53 -22.11
N LEU A 355 -7.35 18.32 -22.04
CA LEU A 355 -7.36 19.75 -22.36
C LEU A 355 -7.72 19.99 -23.83
N ALA A 356 -7.15 19.21 -24.76
CA ALA A 356 -7.47 19.31 -26.19
C ALA A 356 -8.94 18.98 -26.49
N ARG A 357 -9.54 18.06 -25.77
CA ARG A 357 -10.97 17.77 -25.91
C ARG A 357 -11.83 18.85 -25.24
N THR A 358 -11.42 19.38 -24.10
CA THR A 358 -12.17 20.40 -23.36
C THR A 358 -12.14 21.76 -24.07
N TRP A 359 -10.98 22.13 -24.62
CA TRP A 359 -10.72 23.41 -25.30
C TRP A 359 -9.95 23.18 -26.61
N PRO A 360 -10.60 22.64 -27.65
CA PRO A 360 -9.94 22.28 -28.90
C PRO A 360 -9.38 23.50 -29.66
N GLU A 361 -9.88 24.69 -29.40
CA GLU A 361 -9.36 25.95 -29.93
C GLU A 361 -8.04 26.40 -29.28
N ALA A 362 -7.75 25.89 -28.07
CA ALA A 362 -6.58 26.26 -27.28
C ALA A 362 -5.50 25.18 -27.27
N PHE A 363 -5.90 23.92 -27.37
CA PHE A 363 -5.00 22.78 -27.22
C PHE A 363 -5.14 21.77 -28.36
N SER A 364 -4.01 21.24 -28.78
CA SER A 364 -3.94 20.10 -29.70
C SER A 364 -3.70 18.80 -28.91
N PRO A 365 -4.24 17.67 -29.35
CA PRO A 365 -4.07 16.39 -28.64
C PRO A 365 -2.61 15.90 -28.54
N GLY A 366 -1.68 16.58 -29.20
CA GLY A 366 -0.31 16.17 -29.32
C GLY A 366 -0.12 15.09 -30.40
N PRO A 367 1.11 14.80 -30.80
CA PRO A 367 1.34 13.66 -31.67
C PRO A 367 0.88 12.39 -30.94
N PRO A 368 0.22 11.45 -31.64
CA PRO A 368 -0.05 10.14 -31.06
C PRO A 368 1.29 9.61 -30.56
N THR A 369 1.32 9.07 -29.34
CA THR A 369 2.49 8.39 -28.81
C THR A 369 2.71 7.17 -29.70
N ALA A 370 3.44 7.37 -30.80
CA ALA A 370 3.95 6.24 -31.56
C ALA A 370 4.86 5.49 -30.60
N ALA A 371 4.55 4.22 -30.35
CA ALA A 371 5.55 3.33 -29.80
C ALA A 371 6.82 3.52 -30.62
N PRO A 372 8.01 3.67 -30.00
CA PRO A 372 9.24 3.86 -30.76
C PRO A 372 9.29 2.81 -31.88
N ALA A 373 9.39 3.29 -33.13
CA ALA A 373 9.37 2.39 -34.27
C ALA A 373 10.57 1.44 -34.13
N GLY A 374 10.32 0.15 -33.90
CA GLY A 374 11.34 -0.88 -33.77
C GLY A 374 11.57 -1.44 -32.36
N GLU A 375 10.92 -0.94 -31.32
CA GLU A 375 10.89 -1.71 -30.08
C GLU A 375 9.91 -2.88 -30.23
N PRO A 376 10.35 -4.13 -29.93
CA PRO A 376 9.43 -5.24 -29.90
C PRO A 376 8.37 -4.94 -28.84
N ASP A 377 7.10 -5.24 -29.14
CA ASP A 377 6.02 -5.13 -28.17
C ASP A 377 6.47 -5.76 -26.85
N ALA A 378 6.57 -4.95 -25.80
CA ALA A 378 6.99 -5.43 -24.51
C ALA A 378 6.00 -6.49 -24.05
N VAL A 379 6.41 -7.75 -24.03
CA VAL A 379 5.56 -8.85 -23.56
C VAL A 379 5.23 -8.58 -22.10
N PRO A 380 3.95 -8.44 -21.74
CA PRO A 380 3.56 -8.23 -20.35
C PRO A 380 4.11 -9.36 -19.46
N ARG A 381 4.94 -9.02 -18.50
CA ARG A 381 5.47 -9.97 -17.51
C ARG A 381 4.58 -9.92 -16.28
N LEU A 382 3.69 -10.89 -16.15
CA LEU A 382 2.90 -11.04 -14.94
C LEU A 382 3.81 -11.34 -13.74
N PRO A 383 3.49 -10.81 -12.54
CA PRO A 383 4.23 -11.14 -11.34
C PRO A 383 4.17 -12.63 -11.07
N GLN A 384 5.31 -13.23 -10.67
CA GLN A 384 5.44 -14.67 -10.42
C GLN A 384 6.04 -14.91 -9.04
N MET A 385 5.76 -16.10 -8.48
CA MET A 385 6.45 -16.54 -7.27
C MET A 385 7.95 -16.69 -7.53
N CYS A 386 8.74 -16.24 -6.55
CA CYS A 386 10.21 -16.27 -6.63
C CYS A 386 10.77 -17.69 -6.82
N PRO A 387 11.98 -17.86 -7.39
CA PRO A 387 12.71 -19.13 -7.31
C PRO A 387 12.87 -19.58 -5.85
N GLY A 388 12.67 -20.86 -5.58
CA GLY A 388 12.73 -21.41 -4.23
C GLY A 388 11.62 -20.96 -3.27
N CYS A 389 10.54 -20.41 -3.78
CA CYS A 389 9.42 -19.99 -2.93
C CYS A 389 8.72 -21.20 -2.27
N GLY A 390 8.60 -21.19 -0.93
CA GLY A 390 7.86 -22.21 -0.19
C GLY A 390 6.39 -22.32 -0.61
N HIS A 391 5.76 -21.19 -0.94
CA HIS A 391 4.38 -21.17 -1.46
C HIS A 391 4.24 -21.94 -2.78
N ARG A 392 5.26 -21.89 -3.67
CA ARG A 392 5.30 -22.65 -4.91
C ARG A 392 5.21 -24.15 -4.63
N SER A 393 6.05 -24.63 -3.72
CA SER A 393 6.08 -26.03 -3.31
C SER A 393 4.75 -26.46 -2.66
N ALA A 394 4.19 -25.57 -1.81
CA ALA A 394 2.90 -25.81 -1.17
C ALA A 394 1.76 -25.90 -2.19
N PHE A 395 1.67 -24.97 -3.14
CA PHE A 395 0.62 -25.02 -4.16
C PHE A 395 0.71 -26.23 -5.08
N HIS A 396 1.92 -26.65 -5.42
CA HIS A 396 2.13 -27.90 -6.19
C HIS A 396 1.59 -29.11 -5.41
N ALA A 397 1.92 -29.23 -4.13
CA ALA A 397 1.45 -30.30 -3.27
C ALA A 397 -0.08 -30.26 -3.03
N VAL A 398 -0.62 -29.08 -2.80
CA VAL A 398 -2.06 -28.90 -2.59
C VAL A 398 -2.85 -29.22 -3.85
N LYS A 399 -2.40 -28.74 -5.03
CA LYS A 399 -3.05 -29.03 -6.32
C LYS A 399 -3.17 -30.53 -6.56
N ALA A 400 -2.15 -31.31 -6.18
CA ALA A 400 -2.17 -32.77 -6.26
C ALA A 400 -3.14 -33.44 -5.28
N ALA A 401 -3.64 -32.73 -4.27
CA ALA A 401 -4.60 -33.22 -3.29
C ALA A 401 -6.04 -32.79 -3.59
N LEU A 402 -6.24 -31.69 -4.36
CA LEU A 402 -7.56 -31.16 -4.66
C LEU A 402 -8.37 -32.07 -5.57
N GLU A 403 -9.66 -32.17 -5.32
CA GLU A 403 -10.63 -32.73 -6.24
C GLU A 403 -10.91 -31.73 -7.37
N LYS A 404 -11.36 -32.26 -8.53
CA LYS A 404 -11.52 -31.46 -9.75
C LYS A 404 -12.50 -30.28 -9.60
N ASP A 405 -13.48 -30.42 -8.72
CA ASP A 405 -14.54 -29.45 -8.47
C ASP A 405 -14.39 -28.73 -7.12
N SER A 406 -13.25 -28.87 -6.44
CA SER A 406 -12.96 -28.12 -5.21
C SER A 406 -13.05 -26.62 -5.42
N ILE A 407 -13.68 -25.92 -4.48
CA ILE A 407 -13.73 -24.45 -4.45
C ILE A 407 -12.51 -23.94 -3.69
N THR A 408 -11.78 -23.01 -4.27
CA THR A 408 -10.60 -22.43 -3.61
C THR A 408 -10.71 -20.92 -3.43
N VAL A 409 -10.32 -20.44 -2.25
CA VAL A 409 -10.38 -19.02 -1.86
C VAL A 409 -8.97 -18.54 -1.58
N ALA A 410 -8.51 -17.53 -2.32
CA ALA A 410 -7.26 -16.85 -2.06
C ALA A 410 -7.36 -15.86 -0.89
N ASP A 411 -6.25 -15.30 -0.47
CA ASP A 411 -6.18 -14.14 0.40
C ASP A 411 -5.03 -13.22 -0.07
N ILE A 412 -4.87 -12.05 0.54
CA ILE A 412 -3.89 -11.05 0.14
C ILE A 412 -2.49 -11.39 0.67
N GLY A 413 -1.53 -11.50 -0.23
CA GLY A 413 -0.12 -11.78 0.06
C GLY A 413 0.59 -12.44 -1.13
N CYS A 414 1.84 -12.89 -0.98
CA CYS A 414 2.56 -13.61 -2.03
C CYS A 414 1.80 -14.85 -2.53
N HIS A 415 0.97 -15.43 -1.68
CA HIS A 415 0.13 -16.59 -2.01
C HIS A 415 -1.04 -16.25 -2.94
N THR A 416 -1.42 -14.98 -3.09
CA THR A 416 -2.38 -14.57 -4.14
C THR A 416 -1.91 -15.00 -5.52
N LEU A 417 -0.59 -15.03 -5.77
CA LEU A 417 -0.03 -15.46 -7.06
C LEU A 417 -0.35 -16.91 -7.44
N GLY A 418 -0.94 -17.69 -6.54
CA GLY A 418 -1.46 -19.03 -6.82
C GLY A 418 -2.63 -19.05 -7.81
N PHE A 419 -3.32 -17.91 -8.05
CA PHE A 419 -4.40 -17.84 -9.03
C PHE A 419 -3.89 -17.96 -10.48
N GLN A 420 -2.60 -17.68 -10.71
CA GLN A 420 -1.99 -17.77 -12.02
C GLN A 420 -1.57 -19.20 -12.37
N ALA A 421 -1.40 -19.44 -13.67
CA ALA A 421 -0.79 -20.69 -14.15
C ALA A 421 0.62 -20.88 -13.53
N PRO A 422 1.00 -22.11 -13.21
CA PRO A 422 0.31 -23.35 -13.49
C PRO A 422 -0.69 -23.80 -12.43
N TYR A 423 -0.87 -23.05 -11.32
CA TYR A 423 -1.68 -23.53 -10.20
C TYR A 423 -3.16 -23.29 -10.41
N GLU A 424 -3.55 -22.06 -10.77
CA GLU A 424 -4.94 -21.67 -11.01
C GLU A 424 -5.84 -21.96 -9.79
N ILE A 425 -5.30 -21.66 -8.60
CA ILE A 425 -5.93 -21.87 -7.30
C ILE A 425 -6.27 -20.51 -6.70
N GLY A 426 -7.45 -20.37 -6.11
CA GLY A 426 -7.92 -19.13 -5.49
C GLY A 426 -8.87 -18.34 -6.37
N GLN A 427 -10.06 -18.88 -6.63
CA GLN A 427 -11.08 -18.28 -7.51
C GLN A 427 -11.73 -17.02 -6.94
N VAL A 428 -11.62 -16.78 -5.62
CA VAL A 428 -12.23 -15.64 -4.94
C VAL A 428 -11.17 -14.88 -4.15
N LEU A 429 -11.15 -13.55 -4.30
CA LEU A 429 -10.30 -12.63 -3.57
C LEU A 429 -11.10 -11.36 -3.22
N LEU A 430 -11.08 -10.93 -1.96
CA LEU A 430 -11.73 -9.68 -1.52
C LEU A 430 -10.71 -8.73 -0.87
N CYS A 431 -10.48 -8.88 0.44
CA CYS A 431 -9.59 -8.03 1.23
C CYS A 431 -8.68 -8.90 2.11
N MET A 432 -7.69 -8.29 2.74
CA MET A 432 -6.72 -9.01 3.58
C MET A 432 -7.40 -9.63 4.80
N GLY A 433 -7.32 -10.96 4.94
CA GLY A 433 -7.91 -11.74 6.04
C GLY A 433 -9.31 -12.29 5.80
N HIS A 434 -9.88 -12.09 4.58
CA HIS A 434 -11.25 -12.55 4.26
C HIS A 434 -11.37 -14.05 4.02
N GLY A 435 -10.24 -14.71 3.66
CA GLY A 435 -10.26 -16.05 3.03
C GLY A 435 -11.05 -17.08 3.82
N VAL A 436 -10.87 -17.15 5.13
CA VAL A 436 -11.57 -18.10 6.01
C VAL A 436 -13.08 -17.81 6.09
N SER A 437 -13.45 -16.56 6.28
CA SER A 437 -14.86 -16.16 6.40
C SER A 437 -15.62 -16.35 5.07
N THR A 438 -14.99 -16.02 3.95
CA THR A 438 -15.56 -16.24 2.61
C THR A 438 -15.71 -17.73 2.31
N ALA A 439 -14.70 -18.54 2.65
CA ALA A 439 -14.78 -20.00 2.53
C ALA A 439 -15.91 -20.59 3.38
N SER A 440 -16.08 -20.10 4.61
CA SER A 440 -17.19 -20.50 5.49
C SER A 440 -18.55 -20.22 4.84
N GLY A 441 -18.73 -19.02 4.26
CA GLY A 441 -19.96 -18.69 3.55
C GLY A 441 -20.19 -19.58 2.32
N LEU A 442 -19.14 -19.85 1.54
CA LEU A 442 -19.22 -20.74 0.38
C LEU A 442 -19.52 -22.19 0.76
N SER A 443 -19.01 -22.69 1.88
CA SER A 443 -19.27 -24.06 2.33
C SER A 443 -20.76 -24.27 2.70
N ILE A 444 -21.41 -23.28 3.29
CA ILE A 444 -22.84 -23.33 3.63
C ILE A 444 -23.68 -23.56 2.37
N GLY A 445 -23.34 -22.90 1.27
CA GLY A 445 -24.07 -23.02 -0.02
C GLY A 445 -23.65 -24.22 -0.87
N ASN A 446 -22.59 -24.95 -0.50
CA ASN A 446 -22.00 -26.05 -1.30
C ASN A 446 -21.70 -27.29 -0.45
N PRO A 447 -22.71 -27.93 0.17
CA PRO A 447 -22.44 -29.05 1.11
C PRO A 447 -21.83 -30.29 0.46
N ALA A 448 -21.90 -30.42 -0.86
CA ALA A 448 -21.31 -31.53 -1.60
C ALA A 448 -19.88 -31.27 -2.11
N ARG A 449 -19.34 -30.05 -1.88
CA ARG A 449 -18.04 -29.64 -2.40
C ARG A 449 -17.18 -29.05 -1.30
N LYS A 450 -15.98 -29.58 -1.11
CA LYS A 450 -15.05 -29.06 -0.12
C LYS A 450 -14.51 -27.70 -0.54
N VAL A 451 -14.49 -26.76 0.38
CA VAL A 451 -13.93 -25.42 0.18
C VAL A 451 -12.56 -25.33 0.84
N VAL A 452 -11.56 -24.90 0.10
CA VAL A 452 -10.19 -24.74 0.59
C VAL A 452 -9.78 -23.27 0.55
N ALA A 453 -9.45 -22.71 1.71
CA ALA A 453 -8.95 -21.35 1.85
C ALA A 453 -7.42 -21.35 2.03
N PHE A 454 -6.77 -20.31 1.52
CA PHE A 454 -5.34 -20.06 1.71
C PHE A 454 -5.14 -18.76 2.47
N ILE A 455 -4.22 -18.75 3.42
CA ILE A 455 -3.85 -17.54 4.15
C ILE A 455 -2.34 -17.54 4.44
N GLY A 456 -1.70 -16.37 4.30
CA GLY A 456 -0.33 -16.18 4.75
C GLY A 456 -0.26 -15.89 6.25
N ASP A 457 0.88 -16.15 6.87
CA ASP A 457 1.12 -15.93 8.28
C ASP A 457 0.96 -14.47 8.72
N SER A 458 1.36 -13.50 7.88
CA SER A 458 1.13 -12.07 8.14
C SER A 458 -0.35 -11.72 8.06
N THR A 459 -1.05 -12.22 7.05
CA THR A 459 -2.49 -12.03 6.85
C THR A 459 -3.31 -12.65 7.97
N LEU A 460 -2.87 -13.82 8.46
CA LEU A 460 -3.44 -14.48 9.63
C LEU A 460 -3.46 -13.54 10.85
N MET A 461 -2.32 -12.91 11.15
CA MET A 461 -2.19 -11.98 12.28
C MET A 461 -2.87 -10.64 12.03
N HIS A 462 -3.01 -10.21 10.77
CA HIS A 462 -3.65 -8.96 10.40
C HIS A 462 -5.16 -8.97 10.68
N ALA A 463 -5.90 -9.89 10.08
CA ALA A 463 -7.36 -9.95 10.17
C ALA A 463 -7.94 -11.37 10.08
N GLY A 464 -7.10 -12.42 9.98
CA GLY A 464 -7.58 -13.79 9.82
C GLY A 464 -8.12 -14.42 11.10
N LEU A 465 -7.63 -14.00 12.29
CA LEU A 465 -7.98 -14.64 13.57
C LEU A 465 -9.48 -14.64 13.89
N PRO A 466 -10.23 -13.54 13.68
CA PRO A 466 -11.68 -13.56 13.92
C PRO A 466 -12.42 -14.56 13.01
N GLY A 467 -12.02 -14.67 11.74
CA GLY A 467 -12.60 -15.63 10.80
C GLY A 467 -12.31 -17.09 11.19
N ILE A 468 -11.13 -17.35 11.74
CA ILE A 468 -10.76 -18.68 12.26
C ILE A 468 -11.57 -19.03 13.50
N LEU A 469 -11.73 -18.10 14.42
CA LEU A 469 -12.56 -18.28 15.62
C LEU A 469 -14.02 -18.59 15.22
N ASP A 470 -14.60 -17.85 14.26
CA ASP A 470 -15.95 -18.09 13.76
C ASP A 470 -16.07 -19.49 13.11
N ALA A 471 -15.11 -19.85 12.25
CA ALA A 471 -15.09 -21.14 11.57
C ALA A 471 -14.98 -22.32 12.57
N ALA A 472 -14.12 -22.18 13.59
CA ALA A 472 -13.95 -23.19 14.64
C ALA A 472 -15.20 -23.30 15.55
N ALA A 473 -15.77 -22.17 15.95
CA ALA A 473 -16.96 -22.13 16.80
C ALA A 473 -18.19 -22.76 16.14
N HIS A 474 -18.32 -22.61 14.81
CA HIS A 474 -19.42 -23.18 14.02
C HIS A 474 -19.06 -24.49 13.33
N ASP A 475 -17.87 -25.01 13.54
CA ASP A 475 -17.34 -26.23 12.91
C ASP A 475 -17.58 -26.26 11.39
N ARG A 476 -17.21 -25.15 10.69
CA ARG A 476 -17.44 -24.96 9.25
C ARG A 476 -16.71 -26.03 8.44
N ASP A 477 -17.38 -26.61 7.46
CA ASP A 477 -16.78 -27.66 6.63
C ASP A 477 -15.84 -27.10 5.56
N ILE A 478 -14.67 -26.62 6.02
CA ILE A 478 -13.62 -26.02 5.19
C ILE A 478 -12.24 -26.51 5.58
N VAL A 479 -11.30 -26.44 4.62
CA VAL A 479 -9.87 -26.62 4.86
C VAL A 479 -9.17 -25.28 4.77
N LEU A 480 -8.43 -24.90 5.80
CA LEU A 480 -7.54 -23.75 5.79
C LEU A 480 -6.09 -24.20 5.62
N VAL A 481 -5.45 -23.76 4.56
CA VAL A 481 -4.01 -23.93 4.34
C VAL A 481 -3.29 -22.63 4.71
N VAL A 482 -2.50 -22.70 5.78
CA VAL A 482 -1.68 -21.59 6.28
C VAL A 482 -0.29 -21.68 5.69
N LEU A 483 0.12 -20.64 4.96
CA LEU A 483 1.43 -20.54 4.30
C LEU A 483 2.36 -19.67 5.15
N ASP A 484 3.12 -20.31 6.05
CA ASP A 484 3.98 -19.64 7.04
C ASP A 484 5.40 -19.48 6.48
N ASN A 485 5.77 -18.25 6.11
CA ASN A 485 7.12 -17.92 5.62
C ASN A 485 7.94 -17.05 6.59
N GLY A 486 7.38 -16.67 7.74
CA GLY A 486 8.03 -15.94 8.82
C GLY A 486 8.21 -14.45 8.59
N THR A 487 7.68 -13.86 7.49
CA THR A 487 7.91 -12.43 7.19
C THR A 487 6.79 -11.86 6.30
N THR A 488 6.55 -10.55 6.38
CA THR A 488 5.69 -9.82 5.45
C THR A 488 6.48 -9.56 4.17
N ALA A 489 6.47 -10.56 3.26
CA ALA A 489 7.42 -10.61 2.16
C ALA A 489 7.08 -9.69 0.98
N MET A 490 5.78 -9.55 0.63
CA MET A 490 5.33 -8.89 -0.59
C MET A 490 5.72 -7.40 -0.64
N THR A 491 5.76 -6.73 0.49
CA THR A 491 6.04 -5.30 0.62
C THR A 491 7.48 -4.96 0.99
N GLY A 492 8.39 -5.95 1.01
CA GLY A 492 9.82 -5.73 1.24
C GLY A 492 10.42 -6.48 2.42
N HIS A 493 9.80 -7.59 2.87
CA HIS A 493 10.29 -8.45 3.95
C HIS A 493 10.31 -7.78 5.33
N GLN A 494 9.29 -6.98 5.63
CA GLN A 494 9.13 -6.38 6.95
C GLN A 494 8.94 -7.47 8.01
N LYS A 495 9.30 -7.11 9.24
CA LYS A 495 9.11 -7.98 10.39
C LYS A 495 7.62 -8.27 10.58
N ARG A 496 7.28 -9.54 10.77
CA ARG A 496 5.92 -9.95 11.08
C ARG A 496 5.69 -9.92 12.59
N LEU A 497 4.60 -9.35 13.03
CA LEU A 497 4.20 -9.40 14.43
C LEU A 497 4.14 -10.85 14.90
N GLY A 498 4.70 -11.15 16.07
CA GLY A 498 4.76 -12.49 16.65
C GLY A 498 5.77 -13.42 15.97
N SER A 499 6.67 -12.92 15.10
CA SER A 499 7.81 -13.69 14.59
C SER A 499 8.95 -13.83 15.62
N GLY A 500 9.02 -12.89 16.57
CA GLY A 500 10.14 -12.71 17.49
C GLY A 500 11.33 -11.92 16.89
N GLU A 501 11.27 -11.55 15.61
CA GLU A 501 12.31 -10.76 14.94
C GLU A 501 12.33 -9.28 15.34
N ASP A 502 11.23 -8.80 15.89
CA ASP A 502 11.02 -7.44 16.37
C ASP A 502 11.51 -7.22 17.82
N GLY A 503 12.09 -8.26 18.43
CA GLY A 503 12.42 -8.28 19.86
C GLY A 503 11.22 -8.57 20.77
N GLY A 504 10.03 -8.74 20.19
CA GLY A 504 8.82 -9.14 20.88
C GLY A 504 8.70 -10.65 21.08
N ALA A 505 7.61 -11.08 21.71
CA ALA A 505 7.32 -12.50 21.94
C ALA A 505 7.02 -13.22 20.61
N LYS A 506 7.58 -14.43 20.47
CA LYS A 506 7.21 -15.33 19.38
C LYS A 506 5.83 -15.95 19.69
N VAL A 507 4.89 -15.84 18.76
CA VAL A 507 3.57 -16.46 18.84
C VAL A 507 3.61 -17.80 18.08
N PRO A 508 3.62 -18.95 18.76
CA PRO A 508 3.61 -20.25 18.09
C PRO A 508 2.21 -20.54 17.53
N LEU A 509 2.12 -20.92 16.24
CA LEU A 509 0.83 -21.11 15.57
C LEU A 509 0.02 -22.28 16.13
N LYS A 510 0.67 -23.40 16.45
CA LYS A 510 -0.05 -24.60 16.95
C LYS A 510 -0.82 -24.32 18.23
N PRO A 511 -0.23 -23.81 19.33
CA PRO A 511 -1.00 -23.44 20.53
C PRO A 511 -2.07 -22.38 20.26
N LEU A 512 -1.81 -21.45 19.32
CA LEU A 512 -2.79 -20.43 18.95
C LEU A 512 -4.04 -21.06 18.33
N PHE A 513 -3.89 -21.98 17.38
CA PHE A 513 -5.01 -22.68 16.76
C PHE A 513 -5.75 -23.57 17.75
N GLU A 514 -5.03 -24.27 18.63
CA GLU A 514 -5.62 -25.08 19.71
C GLU A 514 -6.47 -24.21 20.65
N ALA A 515 -5.97 -23.03 21.04
CA ALA A 515 -6.70 -22.07 21.87
C ALA A 515 -7.93 -21.48 21.16
N LEU A 516 -7.93 -21.38 19.84
CA LEU A 516 -9.07 -20.96 19.03
C LEU A 516 -10.10 -22.09 18.79
N GLY A 517 -9.86 -23.29 19.30
CA GLY A 517 -10.79 -24.42 19.22
C GLY A 517 -10.66 -25.26 17.94
N VAL A 518 -9.57 -25.12 17.18
CA VAL A 518 -9.29 -25.97 16.01
C VAL A 518 -9.04 -27.41 16.44
N LYS A 519 -9.87 -28.33 15.96
CA LYS A 519 -9.82 -29.77 16.34
C LYS A 519 -8.89 -30.57 15.43
N PHE A 520 -8.84 -30.24 14.14
CA PHE A 520 -7.96 -30.89 13.17
C PHE A 520 -6.83 -29.95 12.76
N LEU A 521 -5.61 -30.29 13.13
CA LEU A 521 -4.42 -29.50 12.81
C LEU A 521 -3.30 -30.43 12.34
N ARG A 522 -2.71 -30.10 11.19
CA ARG A 522 -1.47 -30.71 10.66
C ARG A 522 -0.45 -29.64 10.36
N GLU A 523 0.82 -29.98 10.52
CA GLU A 523 1.93 -29.07 10.27
C GLU A 523 3.09 -29.84 9.63
N CYS A 524 3.67 -29.29 8.56
CA CYS A 524 4.87 -29.82 7.92
C CYS A 524 5.65 -28.73 7.20
N ASP A 525 6.88 -29.08 6.76
CA ASP A 525 7.64 -28.23 5.86
C ASP A 525 6.97 -28.21 4.47
N ALA A 526 6.80 -27.02 3.89
CA ALA A 526 6.23 -26.86 2.55
C ALA A 526 7.07 -27.56 1.46
N TYR A 527 8.34 -27.84 1.72
CA TYR A 527 9.20 -28.63 0.82
C TYR A 527 8.99 -30.14 0.96
N ALA A 528 8.35 -30.61 2.01
CA ALA A 528 7.95 -32.01 2.16
C ALA A 528 6.64 -32.27 1.39
N GLN A 529 6.68 -32.15 0.04
CA GLN A 529 5.47 -32.12 -0.80
C GLN A 529 4.59 -33.37 -0.63
N ALA A 530 5.17 -34.57 -0.58
CA ALA A 530 4.41 -35.80 -0.38
C ALA A 530 3.65 -35.81 0.96
N GLN A 531 4.30 -35.36 2.04
CA GLN A 531 3.69 -35.25 3.36
C GLN A 531 2.58 -34.18 3.35
N LEU A 532 2.83 -33.04 2.74
CA LEU A 532 1.84 -31.96 2.64
C LEU A 532 0.61 -32.41 1.84
N THR A 533 0.82 -33.10 0.72
CA THR A 533 -0.28 -33.70 -0.08
C THR A 533 -1.11 -34.68 0.76
N ALA A 534 -0.48 -35.53 1.58
CA ALA A 534 -1.17 -36.45 2.46
C ALA A 534 -1.99 -35.68 3.54
N HIS A 535 -1.39 -34.69 4.20
CA HIS A 535 -2.09 -33.86 5.20
C HIS A 535 -3.29 -33.11 4.62
N VAL A 536 -3.19 -32.58 3.39
CA VAL A 536 -4.31 -31.91 2.73
C VAL A 536 -5.42 -32.92 2.39
N LYS A 537 -5.08 -34.13 1.90
CA LYS A 537 -6.06 -35.21 1.67
C LYS A 537 -6.79 -35.62 2.96
N GLU A 538 -6.05 -35.77 4.07
CA GLU A 538 -6.66 -36.03 5.39
C GLU A 538 -7.62 -34.90 5.80
N ALA A 539 -7.21 -33.63 5.60
CA ALA A 539 -8.03 -32.46 5.89
C ALA A 539 -9.28 -32.38 4.99
N MET A 540 -9.15 -32.72 3.70
CA MET A 540 -10.28 -32.80 2.75
C MET A 540 -11.31 -33.87 3.17
N ALA A 541 -10.85 -34.96 3.75
CA ALA A 541 -11.71 -36.06 4.23
C ALA A 541 -12.30 -35.78 5.65
N HIS A 542 -11.74 -34.81 6.38
CA HIS A 542 -12.20 -34.47 7.73
C HIS A 542 -13.54 -33.72 7.66
N PRO A 543 -14.59 -34.15 8.37
CA PRO A 543 -15.81 -33.35 8.50
C PRO A 543 -15.56 -32.15 9.43
N GLY A 544 -16.01 -30.96 9.02
CA GLY A 544 -15.83 -29.72 9.78
C GLY A 544 -14.53 -28.98 9.49
N PHE A 545 -14.11 -28.12 10.42
CA PHE A 545 -13.00 -27.21 10.23
C PHE A 545 -11.64 -27.88 10.39
N ALA A 546 -10.85 -27.87 9.33
CA ALA A 546 -9.49 -28.44 9.30
C ALA A 546 -8.44 -27.38 8.95
N VAL A 547 -7.30 -27.41 9.64
CA VAL A 547 -6.17 -26.53 9.39
C VAL A 547 -4.91 -27.32 9.03
N VAL A 548 -4.23 -26.92 7.96
CA VAL A 548 -2.93 -27.44 7.54
C VAL A 548 -1.93 -26.31 7.46
N VAL A 549 -0.85 -26.36 8.23
CA VAL A 549 0.23 -25.35 8.23
C VAL A 549 1.39 -25.85 7.38
N ALA A 550 1.63 -25.20 6.25
CA ALA A 550 2.77 -25.41 5.37
C ALA A 550 3.84 -24.35 5.68
N ARG A 551 4.87 -24.74 6.41
CA ARG A 551 5.91 -23.82 6.88
C ARG A 551 7.18 -23.95 6.03
N HIS A 552 7.68 -22.82 5.54
CA HIS A 552 9.02 -22.72 4.98
C HIS A 552 9.48 -21.26 4.95
N PRO A 553 10.70 -20.93 5.39
CA PRO A 553 11.16 -19.54 5.41
C PRO A 553 11.16 -18.91 4.02
N CYS A 554 10.95 -17.60 3.93
CA CYS A 554 11.05 -16.87 2.68
C CYS A 554 12.48 -16.98 2.13
N MET A 555 12.67 -17.75 1.07
CA MET A 555 14.01 -18.06 0.53
C MET A 555 14.69 -16.84 -0.08
N LEU A 556 13.94 -15.86 -0.60
CA LEU A 556 14.51 -14.63 -1.09
C LEU A 556 15.15 -13.82 0.06
N LYS A 557 14.46 -13.71 1.21
CA LYS A 557 14.99 -13.08 2.43
C LYS A 557 16.19 -13.88 2.95
N LEU A 558 16.03 -15.18 3.12
CA LEU A 558 17.07 -16.05 3.68
C LEU A 558 18.37 -15.98 2.86
N THR A 559 18.29 -16.12 1.54
CA THR A 559 19.44 -16.06 0.64
C THR A 559 20.12 -14.69 0.70
N ARG A 560 19.36 -13.60 0.72
CA ARG A 560 19.88 -12.25 0.86
C ARG A 560 20.60 -12.06 2.20
N ASP A 561 20.02 -12.53 3.29
CA ASP A 561 20.60 -12.40 4.63
C ASP A 561 21.87 -13.28 4.76
N GLN A 562 21.90 -14.45 4.13
CA GLN A 562 23.11 -15.28 4.07
C GLN A 562 24.24 -14.61 3.28
N LYS A 563 23.94 -14.02 2.13
CA LYS A 563 24.93 -13.26 1.34
C LYS A 563 25.47 -12.06 2.10
N ARG A 564 24.64 -11.38 2.91
CA ARG A 564 25.08 -10.27 3.76
C ARG A 564 26.03 -10.72 4.89
N LYS A 565 25.73 -11.87 5.52
CA LYS A 565 26.55 -12.45 6.59
C LYS A 565 27.86 -13.07 6.08
N ASN A 566 27.82 -13.65 4.90
CA ASN A 566 28.95 -14.30 4.26
C ASN A 566 29.02 -13.90 2.77
N PRO A 567 29.85 -12.89 2.42
CA PRO A 567 30.01 -12.48 1.01
C PRO A 567 30.50 -13.59 0.06
N ALA A 568 31.12 -14.65 0.59
CA ALA A 568 31.54 -15.82 -0.19
C ALA A 568 30.40 -16.85 -0.40
N TYR A 569 29.21 -16.60 0.16
CA TYR A 569 28.06 -17.48 -0.03
C TYR A 569 27.66 -17.53 -1.50
N GLN A 570 27.70 -18.75 -2.08
CA GLN A 570 27.26 -19.00 -3.45
C GLN A 570 26.07 -19.97 -3.46
N THR A 571 25.10 -19.64 -4.26
CA THR A 571 24.01 -20.56 -4.59
C THR A 571 24.55 -21.67 -5.49
N ARG A 572 23.95 -22.87 -5.41
CA ARG A 572 24.30 -24.00 -6.27
C ARG A 572 23.09 -24.37 -7.11
N PRO A 573 22.97 -23.83 -8.33
CA PRO A 573 21.86 -24.15 -9.22
C PRO A 573 21.74 -25.67 -9.41
N VAL A 574 20.50 -26.14 -9.56
CA VAL A 574 20.24 -27.49 -10.03
C VAL A 574 20.60 -27.61 -11.51
N ALA A 575 20.74 -28.82 -12.02
CA ALA A 575 20.96 -29.08 -13.44
C ALA A 575 19.91 -30.06 -13.97
N ILE A 576 19.75 -30.12 -15.28
CA ILE A 576 18.92 -31.09 -15.95
C ILE A 576 19.82 -32.14 -16.59
N ASP A 577 19.63 -33.39 -16.18
CA ASP A 577 20.21 -34.54 -16.88
C ASP A 577 19.40 -34.77 -18.16
N GLN A 578 19.95 -34.32 -19.28
CA GLN A 578 19.30 -34.40 -20.59
C GLN A 578 19.11 -35.88 -21.06
N GLY A 579 19.91 -36.80 -20.54
CA GLY A 579 19.77 -38.23 -20.86
C GLY A 579 18.57 -38.88 -20.18
N ARG A 580 18.13 -38.32 -19.03
CA ARG A 580 16.95 -38.80 -18.29
C ARG A 580 15.69 -38.01 -18.64
N CYS A 581 15.85 -36.78 -19.14
CA CYS A 581 14.70 -35.88 -19.38
C CYS A 581 13.82 -36.43 -20.52
N ASP A 582 12.58 -36.79 -20.18
CA ASP A 582 11.58 -37.27 -21.14
C ASP A 582 10.73 -36.15 -21.76
N GLN A 583 11.08 -34.90 -21.50
CA GLN A 583 10.42 -33.67 -22.01
C GLN A 583 8.93 -33.56 -21.69
N ARG A 584 8.42 -34.17 -20.62
CA ARG A 584 7.05 -33.94 -20.13
C ARG A 584 6.84 -32.51 -19.59
N HIS A 585 7.93 -31.81 -19.36
CA HIS A 585 7.92 -30.41 -18.90
C HIS A 585 7.23 -30.15 -17.55
N THR A 586 7.08 -31.14 -16.68
CA THR A 586 6.46 -31.01 -15.34
C THR A 586 7.09 -29.88 -14.53
N CYS A 587 8.41 -29.70 -14.65
CA CYS A 587 9.14 -28.60 -13.99
C CYS A 587 8.70 -27.20 -14.45
N VAL A 588 8.25 -27.07 -15.69
CA VAL A 588 7.77 -25.80 -16.28
C VAL A 588 6.23 -25.69 -16.18
N ALA A 589 5.52 -26.76 -16.59
CA ALA A 589 4.08 -26.73 -16.78
C ALA A 589 3.27 -26.97 -15.49
N GLU A 590 3.85 -27.66 -14.48
CA GLU A 590 3.15 -27.98 -13.23
C GLU A 590 3.80 -27.33 -12.00
N PHE A 591 5.14 -27.41 -11.89
CA PHE A 591 5.87 -26.74 -10.80
C PHE A 591 6.12 -25.25 -11.09
N GLY A 592 6.28 -24.86 -12.36
CA GLY A 592 6.33 -23.47 -12.82
C GLY A 592 7.44 -22.61 -12.21
N CYS A 593 8.62 -23.18 -11.89
CA CYS A 593 9.72 -22.36 -11.37
C CYS A 593 10.33 -21.50 -12.49
N PRO A 594 10.46 -20.16 -12.30
CA PRO A 594 10.98 -19.27 -13.34
C PRO A 594 12.46 -19.50 -13.68
N SER A 595 13.16 -20.33 -12.92
CA SER A 595 14.53 -20.73 -13.26
C SER A 595 14.62 -21.77 -14.39
N PHE A 596 13.53 -22.46 -14.72
CA PHE A 596 13.49 -23.38 -15.84
C PHE A 596 13.12 -22.66 -17.14
N VAL A 597 13.92 -22.89 -18.17
CA VAL A 597 13.72 -22.31 -19.50
C VAL A 597 13.55 -23.46 -20.50
N ARG A 598 12.44 -23.42 -21.24
CA ARG A 598 12.17 -24.37 -22.32
C ARG A 598 12.72 -23.83 -23.64
N GLY A 599 13.59 -24.59 -24.28
CA GLY A 599 14.10 -24.31 -25.62
C GLY A 599 13.07 -24.57 -26.72
N ALA A 600 13.35 -24.08 -27.93
CA ALA A 600 12.50 -24.31 -29.11
C ALA A 600 12.48 -25.80 -29.53
N ASP A 601 13.53 -26.52 -29.21
CA ASP A 601 13.69 -27.97 -29.44
C ASP A 601 13.00 -28.84 -28.36
N GLY A 602 12.36 -28.22 -27.39
CA GLY A 602 11.71 -28.88 -26.25
C GLY A 602 12.67 -29.19 -25.09
N SER A 603 13.97 -28.99 -25.23
CA SER A 603 14.90 -29.15 -24.11
C SER A 603 14.59 -28.19 -22.97
N VAL A 604 14.93 -28.59 -21.74
CA VAL A 604 14.81 -27.74 -20.56
C VAL A 604 16.19 -27.43 -20.02
N THR A 605 16.46 -26.16 -19.77
CA THR A 605 17.69 -25.70 -19.12
C THR A 605 17.38 -24.93 -17.85
N VAL A 606 18.39 -24.71 -17.00
CA VAL A 606 18.27 -23.94 -15.77
C VAL A 606 19.01 -22.61 -15.93
N HIS A 607 18.30 -21.49 -15.70
CA HIS A 607 18.94 -20.18 -15.71
C HIS A 607 19.77 -20.01 -14.43
N PRO A 608 21.11 -19.91 -14.54
CA PRO A 608 22.00 -19.97 -13.37
C PRO A 608 21.82 -18.76 -12.42
N ASP A 609 21.50 -17.58 -12.95
CA ASP A 609 21.34 -16.36 -12.15
C ASP A 609 20.01 -16.33 -11.37
N LEU A 610 19.01 -17.10 -11.81
CA LEU A 610 17.71 -17.19 -11.15
C LEU A 610 17.65 -18.35 -10.16
N CYS A 611 18.33 -19.45 -10.42
CA CYS A 611 18.27 -20.62 -9.55
C CYS A 611 19.07 -20.40 -8.26
N ILE A 612 18.38 -20.50 -7.14
CA ILE A 612 19.01 -20.36 -5.80
C ILE A 612 19.48 -21.71 -5.22
N GLY A 613 19.25 -22.82 -5.92
CA GLY A 613 19.71 -24.14 -5.52
C GLY A 613 19.03 -24.74 -4.29
N ASP A 614 17.82 -24.30 -3.97
CA ASP A 614 17.02 -24.78 -2.85
C ASP A 614 16.66 -26.26 -2.93
N GLY A 615 16.45 -26.77 -4.13
CA GLY A 615 16.18 -28.19 -4.41
C GLY A 615 14.73 -28.63 -4.20
N SER A 616 13.78 -27.73 -3.95
CA SER A 616 12.36 -28.06 -3.85
C SER A 616 11.80 -28.73 -5.10
N CYS A 617 12.40 -28.42 -6.26
CA CYS A 617 12.04 -28.99 -7.56
C CYS A 617 12.51 -30.42 -7.79
N LEU A 618 13.46 -30.95 -7.02
CA LEU A 618 14.03 -32.31 -7.25
C LEU A 618 12.96 -33.41 -7.22
N GLN A 619 11.98 -33.26 -6.32
CA GLN A 619 10.91 -34.25 -6.13
C GLN A 619 9.74 -34.09 -7.12
N THR A 620 9.79 -33.09 -8.01
CA THR A 620 8.69 -32.83 -8.96
C THR A 620 8.90 -33.51 -10.32
N CYS A 621 10.12 -33.99 -10.59
CA CYS A 621 10.43 -34.66 -11.85
C CYS A 621 10.16 -36.15 -11.74
N PRO A 622 9.20 -36.72 -12.49
CA PRO A 622 8.85 -38.15 -12.37
C PRO A 622 9.95 -39.09 -12.85
N VAL A 623 10.90 -38.61 -13.66
CA VAL A 623 12.04 -39.37 -14.15
C VAL A 623 13.37 -38.96 -13.50
N GLU A 624 13.32 -38.19 -12.42
CA GLU A 624 14.48 -37.72 -11.64
C GLU A 624 15.58 -37.06 -12.50
N ALA A 625 15.18 -36.35 -13.57
CA ALA A 625 16.11 -35.64 -14.45
C ALA A 625 16.63 -34.33 -13.84
N ILE A 626 15.97 -33.76 -12.79
CA ILE A 626 16.50 -32.61 -12.07
C ILE A 626 17.50 -33.10 -11.04
N VAL A 627 18.77 -32.70 -11.17
CA VAL A 627 19.86 -33.19 -10.33
C VAL A 627 20.63 -32.06 -9.65
N ARG A 628 21.30 -32.37 -8.53
CA ARG A 628 22.32 -31.51 -7.95
C ARG A 628 23.67 -31.77 -8.59
N PRO A 629 24.33 -30.76 -9.20
CA PRO A 629 25.68 -30.99 -9.75
C PRO A 629 26.65 -31.44 -8.67
N GLN A 630 27.50 -32.44 -8.99
CA GLN A 630 28.55 -32.90 -8.10
C GLN A 630 29.54 -31.77 -7.81
N ARG A 631 30.17 -31.80 -6.63
CA ARG A 631 31.24 -30.85 -6.32
C ARG A 631 32.43 -31.15 -7.24
N PRO A 632 33.01 -30.12 -7.90
CA PRO A 632 34.33 -30.31 -8.49
C PRO A 632 35.30 -30.68 -7.35
N GLY A 633 35.83 -31.91 -7.35
CA GLY A 633 36.85 -32.37 -6.41
C GLY A 633 36.39 -33.14 -5.17
N GLY A 634 35.13 -33.62 -5.09
CA GLY A 634 34.69 -34.58 -4.08
C GLY A 634 34.82 -36.00 -4.62
N ALA A 635 35.84 -36.78 -4.20
CA ALA A 635 35.83 -38.22 -4.31
C ALA A 635 34.66 -38.79 -3.50
N SER A 636 34.00 -39.81 -4.06
CA SER A 636 32.85 -40.58 -3.57
C SER A 636 32.95 -40.98 -2.10
#